data_ec7a46167edc7c77355cb33e6fed08e7
#
_entry.id   ec7a46167edc7c77355cb33e6fed08e7
#
_cell.length_a   1.000
_cell.length_b   1.000
_cell.length_c   1.000
_cell.angle_alpha   90.00
_cell.angle_beta   90.00
_cell.angle_gamma   90.00
#
_symmetry.space_group_name_H-M   'P 1'
#
loop_
_entity.id
_entity.type
_entity.pdbx_description
1 polymer ?
#
loop_
_entity_poly.entity_id
_entity_poly.type
_entity_poly.pdbx_seq_one_letter_code
_entity_poly.pdbx_strand_id
1 'polypeptide(L)'
;MRYFIILSFLIFSCTSDQIKESNIDSKAQDILSQMTLDEKVGQMAQINLTVIAKGPTKWSSSFPLEIDPKKTRKALVDFKVGSVLNTINNTAQKPETWFKTISEIQKYSMDSTRMGIPIIYGIDAIHGTTYTDGATMFPQQITTAASWNEENAYNMALVSAYETRASGIPWNFSPVLDLGIDPRFPRQFETFGEDPLIVERFGKAMIRGYQGDNNDVSNKYSVAACMKHFVGYQAVISGKDLSLIHISEPTRHS
;
A
#
# COMPACT_ATOMS: atom_id res chain seq x y z
N MET A 1 8.48 -24.98 -61.54
CA MET A 1 9.14 -24.08 -60.57
C MET A 1 8.18 -23.84 -59.43
N ARG A 2 8.45 -24.44 -58.27
CA ARG A 2 7.66 -24.27 -57.04
C ARG A 2 8.39 -23.24 -56.14
N TYR A 3 7.75 -22.10 -55.89
CA TYR A 3 8.27 -21.11 -54.97
C TYR A 3 7.92 -21.52 -53.52
N PHE A 4 8.92 -21.81 -52.73
CA PHE A 4 8.82 -21.95 -51.28
C PHE A 4 8.87 -20.56 -50.65
N ILE A 5 7.74 -20.11 -50.11
CA ILE A 5 7.70 -18.91 -49.26
C ILE A 5 8.08 -19.34 -47.84
N ILE A 6 9.26 -18.96 -47.39
CA ILE A 6 9.70 -19.11 -46.01
C ILE A 6 9.06 -17.99 -45.21
N LEU A 7 8.07 -18.34 -44.40
CA LEU A 7 7.44 -17.41 -43.44
C LEU A 7 8.31 -17.38 -42.18
N SER A 8 9.19 -16.38 -42.11
CA SER A 8 9.96 -16.09 -40.88
C SER A 8 9.01 -15.50 -39.84
N PHE A 9 8.56 -16.29 -38.89
CA PHE A 9 7.92 -15.79 -37.69
C PHE A 9 8.97 -15.07 -36.81
N LEU A 10 8.89 -13.75 -36.78
CA LEU A 10 9.60 -12.93 -35.78
C LEU A 10 8.93 -13.16 -34.42
N ILE A 11 9.54 -14.00 -33.59
CA ILE A 11 9.25 -14.09 -32.17
C ILE A 11 10.01 -12.95 -31.50
N PHE A 12 9.44 -11.76 -31.52
CA PHE A 12 9.91 -10.64 -30.74
C PHE A 12 8.75 -10.17 -29.86
N SER A 13 8.64 -10.68 -28.66
CA SER A 13 8.06 -10.00 -27.49
C SER A 13 7.94 -10.99 -26.33
N CYS A 14 8.84 -10.93 -25.40
CA CYS A 14 8.69 -11.33 -23.99
C CYS A 14 10.02 -11.36 -23.21
N THR A 15 11.12 -10.89 -23.79
CA THR A 15 12.44 -11.04 -23.14
C THR A 15 12.81 -9.92 -22.17
N SER A 16 12.28 -8.70 -22.34
CA SER A 16 12.68 -7.56 -21.49
C SER A 16 12.08 -7.61 -20.08
N ASP A 17 10.82 -8.01 -19.96
CA ASP A 17 10.14 -8.05 -18.66
C ASP A 17 10.63 -9.23 -17.81
N GLN A 18 10.81 -10.39 -18.41
CA GLN A 18 11.36 -11.56 -17.73
C GLN A 18 12.82 -11.35 -17.27
N ILE A 19 13.64 -10.64 -18.05
CA ILE A 19 15.03 -10.31 -17.66
C ILE A 19 15.02 -9.29 -16.51
N LYS A 20 14.12 -8.31 -16.52
CA LYS A 20 13.99 -7.32 -15.45
C LYS A 20 13.51 -7.98 -14.15
N GLU A 21 12.52 -8.84 -14.22
CA GLU A 21 11.96 -9.56 -13.07
C GLU A 21 12.99 -10.52 -12.46
N SER A 22 13.69 -11.32 -13.25
CA SER A 22 14.76 -12.21 -12.78
C SER A 22 15.91 -11.47 -12.10
N ASN A 23 16.22 -10.25 -12.53
CA ASN A 23 17.25 -9.42 -11.90
C ASN A 23 16.79 -8.85 -10.55
N ILE A 24 15.52 -8.48 -10.41
CA ILE A 24 14.95 -8.02 -9.14
C ILE A 24 14.94 -9.17 -8.13
N ASP A 25 14.47 -10.34 -8.53
CA ASP A 25 14.44 -11.53 -7.68
C ASP A 25 15.82 -11.94 -7.21
N SER A 26 16.83 -11.92 -8.10
CA SER A 26 18.20 -12.25 -7.72
C SER A 26 18.76 -11.27 -6.69
N LYS A 27 18.53 -9.97 -6.85
CA LYS A 27 18.94 -8.94 -5.87
C LYS A 27 18.23 -9.12 -4.52
N ALA A 28 16.94 -9.44 -4.54
CA ALA A 28 16.19 -9.70 -3.32
C ALA A 28 16.72 -10.95 -2.58
N GLN A 29 17.03 -12.02 -3.30
CA GLN A 29 17.65 -13.23 -2.75
C GLN A 29 19.05 -12.97 -2.19
N ASP A 30 19.87 -12.17 -2.87
CA ASP A 30 21.20 -11.79 -2.39
C ASP A 30 21.12 -11.03 -1.06
N ILE A 31 20.21 -10.06 -0.95
CA ILE A 31 19.97 -9.34 0.31
C ILE A 31 19.48 -10.30 1.38
N LEU A 32 18.48 -11.12 1.07
CA LEU A 32 17.87 -12.07 2.01
C LEU A 32 18.89 -13.09 2.55
N SER A 33 19.84 -13.53 1.71
CA SER A 33 20.90 -14.47 2.10
C SER A 33 21.87 -13.90 3.13
N GLN A 34 22.06 -12.56 3.13
CA GLN A 34 22.95 -11.86 4.04
C GLN A 34 22.27 -11.45 5.35
N MET A 35 20.94 -11.49 5.42
CA MET A 35 20.17 -11.05 6.58
C MET A 35 20.20 -12.11 7.71
N THR A 36 20.36 -11.61 8.93
CA THR A 36 20.12 -12.42 10.15
C THR A 36 18.62 -12.70 10.33
N LEU A 37 18.29 -13.66 11.19
CA LEU A 37 16.89 -13.95 11.51
C LEU A 37 16.17 -12.71 12.09
N ASP A 38 16.82 -11.96 12.99
CA ASP A 38 16.26 -10.75 13.58
C ASP A 38 15.98 -9.66 12.53
N GLU A 39 16.84 -9.53 11.53
CA GLU A 39 16.62 -8.59 10.41
C GLU A 39 15.46 -9.02 9.53
N LYS A 40 15.33 -10.32 9.26
CA LYS A 40 14.18 -10.87 8.51
C LYS A 40 12.87 -10.64 9.25
N VAL A 41 12.83 -10.93 10.54
CA VAL A 41 11.66 -10.70 11.38
C VAL A 41 11.32 -9.21 11.49
N GLY A 42 12.32 -8.36 11.69
CA GLY A 42 12.14 -6.91 11.74
C GLY A 42 11.56 -6.34 10.44
N GLN A 43 12.03 -6.81 9.27
CA GLN A 43 11.50 -6.36 7.96
C GLN A 43 10.01 -6.72 7.77
N MET A 44 9.50 -7.74 8.43
CA MET A 44 8.08 -8.11 8.40
C MET A 44 7.21 -7.26 9.34
N ALA A 45 7.82 -6.48 10.22
CA ALA A 45 7.09 -5.64 11.18
C ALA A 45 6.72 -4.28 10.57
N GLN A 46 5.50 -3.83 10.86
CA GLN A 46 4.99 -2.52 10.50
C GLN A 46 4.53 -1.78 11.76
N ILE A 47 4.87 -0.51 11.87
CA ILE A 47 4.47 0.33 13.01
C ILE A 47 3.77 1.61 12.55
N ASN A 48 2.86 2.12 13.37
CA ASN A 48 2.27 3.43 13.15
C ASN A 48 3.29 4.54 13.44
N LEU A 49 3.24 5.64 12.69
CA LEU A 49 4.13 6.79 12.85
C LEU A 49 4.15 7.34 14.28
N THR A 50 3.03 7.26 15.02
CA THR A 50 2.95 7.73 16.42
C THR A 50 3.92 7.01 17.35
N VAL A 51 4.34 5.79 17.02
CA VAL A 51 5.30 5.01 17.83
C VAL A 51 6.67 5.70 17.90
N ILE A 52 7.07 6.34 16.78
CA ILE A 52 8.37 7.02 16.66
C ILE A 52 8.29 8.54 16.72
N ALA A 53 7.07 9.10 16.73
CA ALA A 53 6.88 10.53 16.86
C ALA A 53 7.10 11.02 18.30
N LYS A 54 7.44 12.31 18.45
CA LYS A 54 7.42 12.99 19.75
C LYS A 54 5.98 13.08 20.26
N GLY A 55 5.80 12.82 21.55
CA GLY A 55 4.50 12.88 22.20
C GLY A 55 4.50 12.23 23.57
N PRO A 56 3.45 12.47 24.35
CA PRO A 56 3.37 12.01 25.76
C PRO A 56 3.21 10.49 25.86
N THR A 57 2.62 9.84 24.85
CA THR A 57 2.42 8.39 24.85
C THR A 57 2.71 7.81 23.46
N LYS A 58 2.71 6.46 23.35
CA LYS A 58 2.81 5.76 22.06
C LYS A 58 1.53 5.87 21.21
N TRP A 59 0.47 6.43 21.75
CA TRP A 59 -0.83 6.57 21.09
C TRP A 59 -1.19 8.01 20.74
N SER A 60 -0.41 8.98 21.22
CA SER A 60 -0.65 10.40 20.98
C SER A 60 0.66 11.12 20.71
N SER A 61 0.66 11.97 19.72
CA SER A 61 1.82 12.74 19.28
C SER A 61 1.62 14.22 19.49
N SER A 62 2.72 14.94 19.68
CA SER A 62 2.73 16.41 19.78
C SER A 62 2.68 17.05 18.40
N PHE A 63 2.14 18.27 18.33
CA PHE A 63 2.24 19.13 17.15
C PHE A 63 3.29 20.21 17.37
N PRO A 64 4.01 20.60 16.30
CA PRO A 64 4.03 20.01 14.95
C PRO A 64 4.59 18.59 14.94
N LEU A 65 4.36 17.82 13.85
CA LEU A 65 4.94 16.49 13.70
C LEU A 65 6.47 16.58 13.71
N GLU A 66 7.05 15.88 14.68
CA GLU A 66 8.49 15.64 14.79
C GLU A 66 8.72 14.20 15.21
N ILE A 67 9.74 13.56 14.66
CA ILE A 67 10.16 12.23 15.13
C ILE A 67 11.04 12.35 16.37
N ASP A 68 10.95 11.34 17.24
CA ASP A 68 11.79 11.22 18.42
C ASP A 68 13.03 10.38 18.08
N PRO A 69 14.24 10.94 18.17
CA PRO A 69 15.47 10.23 17.78
C PRO A 69 15.68 8.91 18.53
N LYS A 70 15.34 8.85 19.82
CA LYS A 70 15.51 7.64 20.63
C LYS A 70 14.52 6.55 20.24
N LYS A 71 13.24 6.91 20.09
CA LYS A 71 12.20 5.97 19.66
C LYS A 71 12.47 5.48 18.23
N THR A 72 12.86 6.39 17.33
CA THR A 72 13.17 6.06 15.93
C THR A 72 14.35 5.10 15.85
N ARG A 73 15.47 5.41 16.57
CA ARG A 73 16.61 4.50 16.60
C ARG A 73 16.23 3.13 17.14
N LYS A 74 15.46 3.07 18.25
CA LYS A 74 14.99 1.80 18.81
C LYS A 74 14.17 0.99 17.83
N ALA A 75 13.22 1.61 17.12
CA ALA A 75 12.37 0.92 16.14
C ALA A 75 13.15 0.46 14.91
N LEU A 76 13.89 1.37 14.28
CA LEU A 76 14.47 1.12 12.96
C LEU A 76 15.84 0.43 13.04
N VAL A 77 16.65 0.75 14.06
CA VAL A 77 18.00 0.19 14.19
C VAL A 77 18.02 -1.04 15.10
N ASP A 78 17.44 -0.94 16.30
CA ASP A 78 17.48 -2.06 17.25
C ASP A 78 16.50 -3.18 16.86
N PHE A 79 15.25 -2.83 16.54
CA PHE A 79 14.21 -3.80 16.12
C PHE A 79 14.13 -4.02 14.60
N LYS A 80 14.84 -3.24 13.79
CA LYS A 80 14.96 -3.44 12.33
C LYS A 80 13.63 -3.43 11.58
N VAL A 81 12.66 -2.62 12.09
CA VAL A 81 11.31 -2.50 11.52
C VAL A 81 11.39 -2.11 10.04
N GLY A 82 10.66 -2.84 9.17
CA GLY A 82 10.72 -2.69 7.72
C GLY A 82 9.72 -1.69 7.15
N SER A 83 8.66 -1.33 7.89
CA SER A 83 7.65 -0.41 7.37
C SER A 83 7.02 0.48 8.45
N VAL A 84 6.61 1.68 8.01
CA VAL A 84 5.90 2.66 8.83
C VAL A 84 4.59 3.03 8.13
N LEU A 85 3.53 3.28 8.88
CA LEU A 85 2.22 3.57 8.32
C LEU A 85 1.57 4.83 8.90
N ASN A 86 0.68 5.41 8.07
CA ASN A 86 -0.27 6.47 8.40
C ASN A 86 0.35 7.78 8.93
N THR A 87 -0.44 8.56 9.66
CA THR A 87 -0.07 9.87 10.20
C THR A 87 -0.26 9.91 11.71
N ILE A 88 0.18 11.00 12.34
CA ILE A 88 -0.08 11.23 13.76
C ILE A 88 -1.49 11.79 13.98
N ASN A 89 -2.17 11.34 15.05
CA ASN A 89 -3.45 11.86 15.51
C ASN A 89 -4.52 12.00 14.40
N ASN A 90 -4.46 11.17 13.36
CA ASN A 90 -5.34 11.24 12.16
C ASN A 90 -5.40 12.63 11.51
N THR A 91 -4.30 13.38 11.54
CA THR A 91 -4.24 14.76 11.05
C THR A 91 -3.43 14.83 9.76
N ALA A 92 -3.97 15.55 8.77
CA ALA A 92 -3.27 15.82 7.53
C ALA A 92 -1.99 16.63 7.78
N GLN A 93 -0.93 16.28 7.08
CA GLN A 93 0.36 16.94 7.12
C GLN A 93 0.60 17.72 5.82
N LYS A 94 1.34 18.81 5.91
CA LYS A 94 1.79 19.54 4.71
C LYS A 94 2.80 18.68 3.93
N PRO A 95 2.88 18.82 2.59
CA PRO A 95 3.85 18.09 1.76
C PRO A 95 5.31 18.24 2.26
N GLU A 96 5.68 19.42 2.73
CA GLU A 96 7.02 19.69 3.26
C GLU A 96 7.28 18.92 4.55
N THR A 97 6.26 18.78 5.41
CA THR A 97 6.33 17.98 6.64
C THR A 97 6.52 16.51 6.32
N TRP A 98 5.77 15.99 5.33
CA TRP A 98 5.94 14.63 4.82
C TRP A 98 7.34 14.39 4.30
N PHE A 99 7.83 15.27 3.42
CA PHE A 99 9.18 15.15 2.86
C PHE A 99 10.27 15.12 3.95
N LYS A 100 10.21 16.04 4.91
CA LYS A 100 11.13 16.09 6.05
C LYS A 100 11.08 14.80 6.87
N THR A 101 9.88 14.37 7.25
CA THR A 101 9.68 13.21 8.13
C THR A 101 10.15 11.92 7.46
N ILE A 102 9.76 11.69 6.22
CA ILE A 102 10.13 10.47 5.49
C ILE A 102 11.64 10.46 5.20
N SER A 103 12.21 11.60 4.80
CA SER A 103 13.67 11.70 4.58
C SER A 103 14.47 11.42 5.86
N GLU A 104 13.98 11.86 7.01
CA GLU A 104 14.63 11.61 8.30
C GLU A 104 14.53 10.13 8.68
N ILE A 105 13.37 9.50 8.51
CA ILE A 105 13.17 8.05 8.72
C ILE A 105 14.10 7.24 7.82
N GLN A 106 14.20 7.59 6.53
CA GLN A 106 15.07 6.91 5.58
C GLN A 106 16.55 6.97 5.99
N LYS A 107 17.02 8.10 6.51
CA LYS A 107 18.41 8.20 7.02
C LYS A 107 18.69 7.20 8.13
N TYR A 108 17.78 7.01 9.09
CA TYR A 108 17.97 5.99 10.11
C TYR A 108 18.07 4.58 9.51
N SER A 109 17.20 4.26 8.59
CA SER A 109 17.18 2.94 7.96
C SER A 109 18.40 2.69 7.09
N MET A 110 18.76 3.63 6.24
CA MET A 110 19.83 3.46 5.26
C MET A 110 21.23 3.66 5.85
N ASP A 111 21.40 4.66 6.73
CA ASP A 111 22.73 5.07 7.20
C ASP A 111 23.10 4.43 8.55
N SER A 112 22.12 3.96 9.33
CA SER A 112 22.36 3.48 10.69
C SER A 112 22.10 1.99 10.89
N THR A 113 21.61 1.27 9.87
CA THR A 113 21.43 -0.19 9.91
C THR A 113 22.50 -0.90 9.10
N ARG A 114 22.79 -2.16 9.43
CA ARG A 114 23.81 -2.95 8.74
C ARG A 114 23.47 -3.22 7.27
N MET A 115 22.19 -3.44 6.99
CA MET A 115 21.72 -3.81 5.64
C MET A 115 21.39 -2.61 4.78
N GLY A 116 21.16 -1.42 5.36
CA GLY A 116 20.83 -0.21 4.62
C GLY A 116 19.55 -0.31 3.79
N ILE A 117 18.60 -1.16 4.20
CA ILE A 117 17.35 -1.37 3.46
C ILE A 117 16.42 -0.18 3.72
N PRO A 118 15.92 0.51 2.68
CA PRO A 118 14.98 1.61 2.86
C PRO A 118 13.68 1.17 3.53
N ILE A 119 13.11 2.01 4.39
CA ILE A 119 11.78 1.80 4.96
C ILE A 119 10.71 1.90 3.86
N ILE A 120 9.75 0.99 3.88
CA ILE A 120 8.52 1.14 3.10
C ILE A 120 7.52 1.96 3.92
N TYR A 121 7.10 3.10 3.39
CA TYR A 121 6.06 3.92 4.02
C TYR A 121 4.72 3.72 3.32
N GLY A 122 3.68 3.40 4.09
CA GLY A 122 2.34 3.16 3.56
C GLY A 122 1.28 4.07 4.21
N ILE A 123 0.17 4.31 3.48
CA ILE A 123 -0.91 5.20 3.93
C ILE A 123 -2.28 4.69 3.50
N ASP A 124 -3.32 5.02 4.27
CA ASP A 124 -4.72 4.75 3.95
C ASP A 124 -5.34 5.87 3.08
N ALA A 125 -4.88 6.01 1.84
CA ALA A 125 -5.47 6.93 0.87
C ALA A 125 -6.59 6.23 0.07
N ILE A 126 -7.65 5.77 0.75
CA ILE A 126 -8.71 4.94 0.14
C ILE A 126 -9.71 5.74 -0.70
N HIS A 127 -9.85 7.03 -0.44
CA HIS A 127 -10.71 7.94 -1.21
C HIS A 127 -10.03 9.31 -1.44
N GLY A 128 -8.79 9.27 -1.85
CA GLY A 128 -7.87 10.41 -1.98
C GLY A 128 -6.82 10.42 -0.88
N THR A 129 -5.78 11.23 -1.05
CA THR A 129 -4.65 11.32 -0.11
C THR A 129 -5.01 12.24 1.07
N THR A 130 -6.06 11.89 1.80
CA THR A 130 -6.69 12.74 2.84
C THR A 130 -5.78 13.05 4.02
N TYR A 131 -4.64 12.38 4.15
CA TYR A 131 -3.62 12.70 5.15
C TYR A 131 -2.56 13.70 4.67
N THR A 132 -2.75 14.28 3.48
CA THR A 132 -1.93 15.38 2.97
C THR A 132 -2.78 16.62 2.81
N ASP A 133 -2.34 17.72 3.42
CA ASP A 133 -3.02 19.00 3.36
C ASP A 133 -3.02 19.55 1.93
N GLY A 134 -4.20 19.95 1.45
CA GLY A 134 -4.41 20.40 0.08
C GLY A 134 -4.61 19.30 -0.97
N ALA A 135 -4.55 18.01 -0.58
CA ALA A 135 -4.85 16.92 -1.50
C ALA A 135 -6.35 16.77 -1.78
N THR A 136 -6.67 16.13 -2.89
CA THR A 136 -8.04 15.92 -3.34
C THR A 136 -8.74 14.85 -2.49
N MET A 137 -9.89 15.17 -1.94
CA MET A 137 -10.77 14.21 -1.29
C MET A 137 -11.86 13.77 -2.27
N PHE A 138 -11.97 12.46 -2.46
CA PHE A 138 -12.97 11.82 -3.31
C PHE A 138 -14.10 11.21 -2.48
N PRO A 139 -15.24 10.86 -3.11
CA PRO A 139 -16.26 10.03 -2.48
C PRO A 139 -15.68 8.66 -2.06
N GLN A 140 -16.32 8.05 -1.07
CA GLN A 140 -16.00 6.67 -0.69
C GLN A 140 -16.29 5.66 -1.82
N GLN A 141 -15.66 4.49 -1.78
CA GLN A 141 -15.75 3.49 -2.85
C GLN A 141 -17.20 3.07 -3.17
N ILE A 142 -18.07 2.96 -2.17
CA ILE A 142 -19.49 2.63 -2.40
C ILE A 142 -20.20 3.71 -3.27
N THR A 143 -19.89 4.96 -3.06
CA THR A 143 -20.42 6.05 -3.88
C THR A 143 -19.82 6.07 -5.27
N THR A 144 -18.53 5.75 -5.38
CA THR A 144 -17.86 5.61 -6.67
C THR A 144 -18.47 4.47 -7.48
N ALA A 145 -18.75 3.33 -6.86
CA ALA A 145 -19.44 2.19 -7.49
C ALA A 145 -20.88 2.56 -7.92
N ALA A 146 -21.60 3.34 -7.12
CA ALA A 146 -22.95 3.80 -7.45
C ALA A 146 -23.01 4.67 -8.71
N SER A 147 -21.89 5.19 -9.19
CA SER A 147 -21.81 5.89 -10.48
C SER A 147 -21.93 4.95 -11.70
N TRP A 148 -21.80 3.64 -11.52
CA TRP A 148 -21.74 2.62 -12.59
C TRP A 148 -20.72 2.91 -13.69
N ASN A 149 -19.71 3.71 -13.39
CA ASN A 149 -18.65 4.08 -14.31
C ASN A 149 -17.27 3.79 -13.70
N GLU A 150 -16.62 2.73 -14.17
CA GLU A 150 -15.29 2.30 -13.71
C GLU A 150 -14.19 3.36 -13.96
N GLU A 151 -14.38 4.22 -14.97
CA GLU A 151 -13.46 5.32 -15.26
C GLU A 151 -13.35 6.31 -14.08
N ASN A 152 -14.42 6.46 -13.30
CA ASN A 152 -14.39 7.28 -12.09
C ASN A 152 -13.46 6.67 -11.03
N ALA A 153 -13.46 5.34 -10.87
CA ALA A 153 -12.57 4.65 -9.95
C ALA A 153 -11.10 4.74 -10.42
N TYR A 154 -10.86 4.56 -11.72
CA TYR A 154 -9.53 4.73 -12.32
C TYR A 154 -8.98 6.14 -12.09
N ASN A 155 -9.74 7.18 -12.44
CA ASN A 155 -9.31 8.56 -12.32
C ASN A 155 -9.11 9.00 -10.86
N MET A 156 -9.97 8.54 -9.95
CA MET A 156 -9.79 8.74 -8.51
C MET A 156 -8.46 8.15 -8.02
N ALA A 157 -8.16 6.92 -8.43
CA ALA A 157 -6.94 6.23 -8.05
C ALA A 157 -5.70 6.88 -8.68
N LEU A 158 -5.78 7.34 -9.94
CA LEU A 158 -4.70 8.04 -10.64
C LEU A 158 -4.31 9.34 -9.93
N VAL A 159 -5.28 10.17 -9.56
CA VAL A 159 -5.03 11.42 -8.82
C VAL A 159 -4.49 11.10 -7.43
N SER A 160 -5.10 10.13 -6.72
CA SER A 160 -4.63 9.72 -5.39
C SER A 160 -3.19 9.18 -5.43
N ALA A 161 -2.82 8.43 -6.47
CA ALA A 161 -1.44 7.93 -6.66
C ALA A 161 -0.46 9.09 -6.81
N TYR A 162 -0.78 10.04 -7.68
CA TYR A 162 0.04 11.23 -7.90
C TYR A 162 0.28 12.02 -6.60
N GLU A 163 -0.79 12.33 -5.86
CA GLU A 163 -0.70 13.10 -4.63
C GLU A 163 -0.02 12.33 -3.48
N THR A 164 -0.26 11.03 -3.38
CA THR A 164 0.43 10.15 -2.43
C THR A 164 1.93 10.10 -2.73
N ARG A 165 2.29 9.93 -3.99
CA ARG A 165 3.69 9.92 -4.41
C ARG A 165 4.38 11.27 -4.21
N ALA A 166 3.67 12.38 -4.48
CA ALA A 166 4.16 13.73 -4.23
C ALA A 166 4.42 13.98 -2.73
N SER A 167 3.73 13.28 -1.85
CA SER A 167 3.99 13.26 -0.39
C SER A 167 5.17 12.37 0.00
N GLY A 168 5.86 11.74 -0.95
CA GLY A 168 7.00 10.84 -0.71
C GLY A 168 6.61 9.42 -0.30
N ILE A 169 5.33 9.05 -0.43
CA ILE A 169 4.78 7.77 0.03
C ILE A 169 4.61 6.84 -1.17
N PRO A 170 5.30 5.67 -1.19
CA PRO A 170 5.27 4.76 -2.33
C PRO A 170 4.18 3.69 -2.27
N TRP A 171 3.45 3.56 -1.16
CA TRP A 171 2.53 2.45 -0.92
C TRP A 171 1.20 2.95 -0.38
N ASN A 172 0.10 2.52 -1.00
CA ASN A 172 -1.26 2.87 -0.60
C ASN A 172 -2.06 1.61 -0.22
N PHE A 173 -2.71 1.63 0.95
CA PHE A 173 -3.56 0.54 1.44
C PHE A 173 -4.97 0.60 0.81
N SER A 174 -5.04 0.50 -0.50
CA SER A 174 -6.23 0.55 -1.34
C SER A 174 -6.02 -0.28 -2.61
N PRO A 175 -7.08 -0.84 -3.21
CA PRO A 175 -8.50 -0.71 -2.91
C PRO A 175 -9.00 -1.63 -1.77
N VAL A 176 -10.16 -1.27 -1.19
CA VAL A 176 -10.90 -2.14 -0.28
C VAL A 176 -11.79 -3.07 -1.12
N LEU A 177 -11.47 -4.37 -1.11
CA LEU A 177 -12.14 -5.41 -1.93
C LEU A 177 -13.05 -6.34 -1.11
N ASP A 178 -13.36 -5.93 0.12
CA ASP A 178 -14.34 -6.63 0.93
C ASP A 178 -15.74 -6.53 0.31
N LEU A 179 -16.54 -7.59 0.45
CA LEU A 179 -17.94 -7.58 0.03
C LEU A 179 -18.81 -6.98 1.12
N GLY A 180 -19.43 -5.85 0.83
CA GLY A 180 -20.31 -5.11 1.76
C GLY A 180 -21.71 -5.75 1.90
N ILE A 181 -21.78 -7.02 2.29
CA ILE A 181 -23.02 -7.80 2.37
C ILE A 181 -23.87 -7.40 3.58
N ASP A 182 -23.22 -7.14 4.72
CA ASP A 182 -23.93 -6.81 5.96
C ASP A 182 -23.92 -5.31 6.23
N PRO A 183 -25.08 -4.62 6.12
CA PRO A 183 -25.14 -3.17 6.35
C PRO A 183 -24.92 -2.76 7.81
N ARG A 184 -24.91 -3.72 8.76
CA ARG A 184 -24.56 -3.44 10.16
C ARG A 184 -23.05 -3.24 10.34
N PHE A 185 -22.22 -3.70 9.38
CA PHE A 185 -20.77 -3.59 9.49
C PHE A 185 -20.35 -2.12 9.34
N PRO A 186 -19.63 -1.55 10.32
CA PRO A 186 -19.40 -0.09 10.40
C PRO A 186 -18.52 0.46 9.29
N ARG A 187 -17.76 -0.38 8.57
CA ARG A 187 -16.90 0.00 7.44
C ARG A 187 -17.46 -0.41 6.07
N GLN A 188 -18.75 -0.72 6.01
CA GLN A 188 -19.40 -1.10 4.75
C GLN A 188 -19.27 -0.02 3.68
N PHE A 189 -19.26 1.26 4.06
CA PHE A 189 -19.11 2.40 3.15
C PHE A 189 -17.76 2.46 2.42
N GLU A 190 -16.73 1.78 2.92
CA GLU A 190 -15.42 1.71 2.28
C GLU A 190 -15.40 0.72 1.08
N THR A 191 -16.40 -0.16 0.96
CA THR A 191 -16.48 -1.18 -0.08
C THR A 191 -17.11 -0.64 -1.37
N PHE A 192 -17.01 -1.40 -2.45
CA PHE A 192 -17.77 -1.15 -3.69
C PHE A 192 -19.20 -1.70 -3.66
N GLY A 193 -19.62 -2.32 -2.55
CA GLY A 193 -20.93 -2.94 -2.38
C GLY A 193 -20.86 -4.46 -2.22
N GLU A 194 -22.01 -5.13 -2.41
CA GLU A 194 -22.17 -6.56 -2.13
C GLU A 194 -21.93 -7.48 -3.34
N ASP A 195 -21.96 -6.92 -4.56
CA ASP A 195 -21.79 -7.70 -5.79
C ASP A 195 -20.32 -7.94 -6.13
N PRO A 196 -19.86 -9.22 -6.14
CA PRO A 196 -18.48 -9.56 -6.46
C PRO A 196 -18.02 -9.06 -7.83
N LEU A 197 -18.90 -8.99 -8.83
CA LEU A 197 -18.56 -8.50 -10.17
C LEU A 197 -18.24 -7.00 -10.13
N ILE A 198 -19.02 -6.22 -9.40
CA ILE A 198 -18.76 -4.78 -9.21
C ILE A 198 -17.45 -4.57 -8.47
N VAL A 199 -17.21 -5.32 -7.39
CA VAL A 199 -15.96 -5.23 -6.61
C VAL A 199 -14.75 -5.57 -7.51
N GLU A 200 -14.85 -6.62 -8.34
CA GLU A 200 -13.79 -7.00 -9.26
C GLU A 200 -13.50 -5.90 -10.29
N ARG A 201 -14.51 -5.38 -10.97
CA ARG A 201 -14.37 -4.40 -12.05
C ARG A 201 -13.79 -3.08 -11.55
N PHE A 202 -14.39 -2.53 -10.50
CA PHE A 202 -13.95 -1.27 -9.90
C PHE A 202 -12.59 -1.42 -9.21
N GLY A 203 -12.34 -2.56 -8.56
CA GLY A 203 -11.06 -2.88 -7.95
C GLY A 203 -9.92 -2.92 -8.97
N LYS A 204 -10.12 -3.60 -10.11
CA LYS A 204 -9.15 -3.61 -11.22
C LYS A 204 -8.90 -2.21 -11.78
N ALA A 205 -9.94 -1.40 -11.93
CA ALA A 205 -9.82 -0.02 -12.40
C ALA A 205 -8.97 0.82 -11.42
N MET A 206 -9.22 0.71 -10.12
CA MET A 206 -8.41 1.42 -9.12
C MET A 206 -6.95 0.95 -9.09
N ILE A 207 -6.68 -0.35 -9.16
CA ILE A 207 -5.30 -0.87 -9.18
C ILE A 207 -4.54 -0.31 -10.40
N ARG A 208 -5.16 -0.29 -11.58
CA ARG A 208 -4.57 0.33 -12.77
C ARG A 208 -4.31 1.82 -12.58
N GLY A 209 -5.22 2.54 -11.94
CA GLY A 209 -5.03 3.95 -11.61
C GLY A 209 -3.86 4.19 -10.65
N TYR A 210 -3.70 3.36 -9.62
CA TYR A 210 -2.59 3.46 -8.67
C TYR A 210 -1.24 3.08 -9.26
N GLN A 211 -1.16 1.98 -10.02
CA GLN A 211 0.10 1.38 -10.48
C GLN A 211 0.45 1.72 -11.94
N GLY A 212 -0.48 2.40 -12.64
CA GLY A 212 -0.39 2.64 -14.07
C GLY A 212 -0.76 1.41 -14.90
N ASP A 213 -1.07 1.63 -16.18
CA ASP A 213 -1.49 0.55 -17.10
C ASP A 213 -0.39 -0.50 -17.33
N ASN A 214 0.87 -0.12 -17.15
CA ASN A 214 2.04 -1.01 -17.29
C ASN A 214 2.46 -1.67 -15.96
N ASN A 215 1.70 -1.45 -14.88
CA ASN A 215 2.01 -1.95 -13.53
C ASN A 215 3.42 -1.56 -13.05
N ASP A 216 3.90 -0.38 -13.44
CA ASP A 216 5.24 0.14 -13.10
C ASP A 216 5.19 1.07 -11.89
N VAL A 217 5.31 0.50 -10.71
CA VAL A 217 5.37 1.25 -9.43
C VAL A 217 6.67 2.03 -9.23
N SER A 218 7.68 1.84 -10.09
CA SER A 218 8.90 2.67 -10.08
C SER A 218 8.67 4.05 -10.67
N ASN A 219 7.59 4.23 -11.43
CA ASN A 219 7.19 5.52 -11.99
C ASN A 219 6.91 6.52 -10.87
N LYS A 220 7.40 7.75 -11.04
CA LYS A 220 7.24 8.84 -10.07
C LYS A 220 5.79 9.31 -9.83
N TYR A 221 4.84 8.84 -10.62
CA TYR A 221 3.42 9.15 -10.49
C TYR A 221 2.58 7.98 -9.98
N SER A 222 3.19 6.81 -9.80
CA SER A 222 2.53 5.59 -9.38
C SER A 222 2.87 5.22 -7.93
N VAL A 223 1.97 4.51 -7.28
CA VAL A 223 2.17 3.90 -5.97
C VAL A 223 1.81 2.41 -6.03
N ALA A 224 2.43 1.60 -5.18
CA ALA A 224 2.01 0.22 -5.01
C ALA A 224 0.61 0.19 -4.38
N ALA A 225 -0.33 -0.51 -5.01
CA ALA A 225 -1.63 -0.80 -4.43
C ALA A 225 -1.53 -1.95 -3.42
N CYS A 226 -2.47 -1.99 -2.49
CA CYS A 226 -2.59 -3.09 -1.54
C CYS A 226 -4.06 -3.43 -1.37
N MET A 227 -4.49 -4.51 -1.98
CA MET A 227 -5.87 -4.99 -1.77
C MET A 227 -6.07 -5.38 -0.31
N LYS A 228 -7.20 -4.99 0.26
CA LYS A 228 -7.56 -5.28 1.65
C LYS A 228 -9.06 -5.56 1.78
N HIS A 229 -9.47 -6.29 2.79
CA HIS A 229 -8.64 -6.91 3.83
C HIS A 229 -8.60 -8.42 3.60
N PHE A 230 -7.51 -8.97 3.22
CA PHE A 230 -7.37 -10.39 2.90
C PHE A 230 -7.41 -11.21 4.19
N VAL A 231 -8.40 -12.13 4.36
CA VAL A 231 -9.63 -12.32 3.57
C VAL A 231 -10.81 -12.58 4.51
N GLY A 232 -12.01 -12.14 4.11
CA GLY A 232 -13.25 -12.41 4.88
C GLY A 232 -13.52 -11.41 6.00
N TYR A 233 -12.91 -10.25 5.98
CA TYR A 233 -12.99 -9.24 7.04
C TYR A 233 -14.42 -8.78 7.35
N GLN A 234 -15.28 -8.64 6.33
CA GLN A 234 -16.69 -8.28 6.53
C GLN A 234 -17.64 -9.48 6.65
N ALA A 235 -17.15 -10.71 6.61
CA ALA A 235 -17.96 -11.92 6.79
C ALA A 235 -18.22 -12.26 8.27
N VAL A 236 -18.25 -11.26 9.14
CA VAL A 236 -18.48 -11.42 10.58
C VAL A 236 -19.98 -11.59 10.89
N ILE A 237 -20.37 -12.69 11.52
CA ILE A 237 -21.76 -13.02 11.84
C ILE A 237 -22.41 -11.94 12.72
N SER A 238 -21.64 -11.33 13.63
CA SER A 238 -22.14 -10.30 14.54
C SER A 238 -22.38 -8.93 13.89
N GLY A 239 -21.81 -8.68 12.69
CA GLY A 239 -21.77 -7.36 12.07
C GLY A 239 -20.88 -6.34 12.79
N LYS A 240 -20.09 -6.76 13.79
CA LYS A 240 -19.20 -5.87 14.56
C LYS A 240 -17.79 -5.91 14.01
N ASP A 241 -17.17 -4.74 13.90
CA ASP A 241 -15.78 -4.62 13.49
C ASP A 241 -14.84 -5.45 14.38
N LEU A 242 -13.83 -6.09 13.77
CA LEU A 242 -12.85 -6.95 14.41
C LEU A 242 -13.42 -8.17 15.17
N SER A 243 -14.69 -8.51 14.98
CA SER A 243 -15.30 -9.72 15.55
C SER A 243 -14.98 -10.96 14.71
N LEU A 244 -13.72 -11.38 14.69
CA LEU A 244 -13.18 -12.38 13.76
C LEU A 244 -13.34 -13.84 14.21
N ILE A 245 -13.91 -14.11 15.40
CA ILE A 245 -14.02 -15.47 15.96
C ILE A 245 -14.91 -16.43 15.17
N HIS A 246 -15.73 -15.89 14.26
CA HIS A 246 -16.65 -16.65 13.42
C HIS A 246 -16.23 -16.71 11.95
N ILE A 247 -15.06 -16.17 11.58
CA ILE A 247 -14.51 -16.29 10.24
C ILE A 247 -13.87 -17.67 10.10
N SER A 248 -14.33 -18.43 9.10
CA SER A 248 -13.73 -19.72 8.77
C SER A 248 -12.29 -19.55 8.32
N GLU A 249 -11.37 -20.37 8.84
CA GLU A 249 -9.99 -20.37 8.37
C GLU A 249 -9.93 -20.85 6.92
N PRO A 250 -9.19 -20.15 6.03
CA PRO A 250 -9.06 -20.50 4.62
C PRO A 250 -8.53 -21.91 4.36
N THR A 251 -7.83 -22.49 5.33
CA THR A 251 -7.18 -23.80 5.24
C THR A 251 -8.08 -24.99 5.61
N ARG A 252 -9.30 -24.76 6.07
CA ARG A 252 -10.22 -25.84 6.52
C ARG A 252 -11.28 -26.24 5.49
N HIS A 253 -11.20 -25.76 4.27
CA HIS A 253 -12.06 -26.22 3.18
C HIS A 253 -11.32 -27.27 2.36
N SER A 254 -11.30 -28.48 2.85
CA SER A 254 -11.00 -29.71 2.08
C SER A 254 -12.22 -30.61 2.07
#